data_87d872a4987fa1a3222564db8f821b43
#
_entry.id   87d872a4987fa1a3222564db8f821b43
#
_cell.length_a   1.000
_cell.length_b   1.000
_cell.length_c   1.000
_cell.angle_alpha   90.00
_cell.angle_beta   90.00
_cell.angle_gamma   90.00
#
_symmetry.space_group_name_H-M   'P 1'
#
loop_
_entity.id
_entity.type
_entity.pdbx_description
1 polymer ?
#
loop_
_entity_poly.entity_id
_entity_poly.type
_entity_poly.pdbx_seq_one_letter_code
_entity_poly.pdbx_strand_id
1 'polypeptide(L)'
;MNTSSSIPMGAAAQHSWLAVVAVGLATFSVVTTEMLPVGLLTPIAETLHTSTGTAGLMISLPALLAALFAPLVVIASGGMDRRRILCGLLTLLVIANITSALAPDIGWMLAARVLVGFCMGGIWAIAGGLAARLVPEHAIGLATSIIFGGVAAASVLGVPFGVLIGDLAGWRWAFGCMAVFSGLMLVLHLAVIPALPVAHSVTVRQFGEQLSNRKLQIGLILTLLLVAGHFMAFTFVRPLLLSVSGFDARWIGALLFAYGIAGIVGNFLAGIMASRRTAFTLIVIALGLLLTPILFLTVGGSHFGGGVALLVWGLAYGGVSVGLMTWMMKAAPRAVEIASALYVGIFNVGIALGSWVGSQAVDNSGPIATLWLAGGFAAAALLLSLSMKLTESRKSL
;
A
#
# COMPACT_ATOMS: atom_id res chain seq x y z
N MET A 1 -40.52 -20.86 -34.72
CA MET A 1 -39.12 -21.32 -34.75
C MET A 1 -38.25 -20.22 -34.12
N ASN A 2 -37.99 -20.33 -32.81
CA ASN A 2 -37.12 -19.42 -32.07
C ASN A 2 -35.72 -20.04 -32.03
N THR A 3 -34.81 -19.55 -32.82
CA THR A 3 -33.39 -19.87 -32.72
C THR A 3 -32.75 -18.96 -31.66
N SER A 4 -32.75 -19.41 -30.41
CA SER A 4 -31.91 -18.84 -29.36
C SER A 4 -30.47 -19.17 -29.70
N SER A 5 -29.72 -18.19 -30.19
CA SER A 5 -28.27 -18.26 -30.34
C SER A 5 -27.63 -18.34 -28.94
N SER A 6 -27.29 -19.54 -28.52
CA SER A 6 -26.47 -19.80 -27.35
C SER A 6 -25.07 -19.27 -27.61
N ILE A 7 -24.73 -18.11 -27.01
CA ILE A 7 -23.36 -17.65 -26.92
C ILE A 7 -22.58 -18.70 -26.11
N PRO A 8 -21.45 -19.21 -26.60
CA PRO A 8 -20.70 -20.23 -25.89
C PRO A 8 -20.17 -19.66 -24.55
N MET A 9 -20.70 -20.18 -23.44
CA MET A 9 -20.37 -19.80 -22.08
C MET A 9 -18.84 -19.83 -21.75
N GLY A 10 -18.07 -20.60 -22.52
CA GLY A 10 -16.61 -20.69 -22.32
C GLY A 10 -15.82 -19.42 -22.66
N ALA A 11 -16.21 -18.68 -23.70
CA ALA A 11 -15.51 -17.48 -24.12
C ALA A 11 -15.77 -16.30 -23.15
N ALA A 12 -16.99 -16.13 -22.68
CA ALA A 12 -17.34 -15.08 -21.71
C ALA A 12 -16.67 -15.31 -20.34
N ALA A 13 -16.56 -16.56 -19.87
CA ALA A 13 -15.87 -16.90 -18.64
C ALA A 13 -14.36 -16.70 -18.73
N GLN A 14 -13.73 -17.01 -19.87
CA GLN A 14 -12.28 -16.76 -20.07
C GLN A 14 -11.94 -15.26 -20.07
N HIS A 15 -12.77 -14.44 -20.68
CA HIS A 15 -12.57 -12.98 -20.64
C HIS A 15 -12.67 -12.38 -19.24
N SER A 16 -13.53 -12.93 -18.36
CA SER A 16 -13.71 -12.47 -16.99
C SER A 16 -12.45 -12.68 -16.14
N TRP A 17 -11.83 -13.85 -16.21
CA TRP A 17 -10.60 -14.13 -15.45
C TRP A 17 -9.39 -13.34 -15.95
N LEU A 18 -9.28 -13.14 -17.26
CA LEU A 18 -8.24 -12.29 -17.83
C LEU A 18 -8.42 -10.83 -17.38
N ALA A 19 -9.66 -10.36 -17.25
CA ALA A 19 -9.95 -9.04 -16.70
C ALA A 19 -9.54 -8.93 -15.21
N VAL A 20 -9.78 -9.97 -14.39
CA VAL A 20 -9.33 -10.03 -12.99
C VAL A 20 -7.82 -9.95 -12.89
N VAL A 21 -7.10 -10.71 -13.72
CA VAL A 21 -5.63 -10.67 -13.77
C VAL A 21 -5.14 -9.29 -14.21
N ALA A 22 -5.77 -8.69 -15.23
CA ALA A 22 -5.44 -7.35 -15.69
C ALA A 22 -5.56 -6.31 -14.57
N VAL A 23 -6.64 -6.36 -13.77
CA VAL A 23 -6.81 -5.48 -12.61
C VAL A 23 -5.73 -5.74 -11.55
N GLY A 24 -5.39 -7.00 -11.28
CA GLY A 24 -4.29 -7.35 -10.37
C GLY A 24 -2.94 -6.81 -10.84
N LEU A 25 -2.65 -6.86 -12.13
CA LEU A 25 -1.45 -6.27 -12.72
C LEU A 25 -1.47 -4.73 -12.70
N ALA A 26 -2.63 -4.09 -12.81
CA ALA A 26 -2.75 -2.64 -12.60
C ALA A 26 -2.47 -2.27 -11.13
N THR A 27 -2.96 -3.06 -10.18
CA THR A 27 -2.64 -2.90 -8.76
C THR A 27 -1.14 -3.07 -8.50
N PHE A 28 -0.50 -4.08 -9.11
CA PHE A 28 0.95 -4.24 -9.09
C PHE A 28 1.67 -3.00 -9.64
N SER A 29 1.23 -2.48 -10.78
CA SER A 29 1.84 -1.33 -11.43
C SER A 29 1.79 -0.06 -10.57
N VAL A 30 0.62 0.25 -10.00
CA VAL A 30 0.46 1.47 -9.21
C VAL A 30 1.23 1.39 -7.90
N VAL A 31 1.20 0.24 -7.21
CA VAL A 31 1.90 0.06 -5.93
C VAL A 31 3.42 0.03 -6.14
N THR A 32 3.91 -0.61 -7.21
CA THR A 32 5.33 -0.56 -7.56
C THR A 32 5.77 0.88 -7.83
N THR A 33 5.03 1.63 -8.65
CA THR A 33 5.33 3.04 -8.95
C THR A 33 5.33 3.90 -7.69
N GLU A 34 4.41 3.65 -6.76
CA GLU A 34 4.33 4.37 -5.49
C GLU A 34 5.54 4.12 -4.60
N MET A 35 5.91 2.84 -4.42
CA MET A 35 6.93 2.42 -3.47
C MET A 35 8.36 2.46 -4.05
N LEU A 36 8.51 2.58 -5.37
CA LEU A 36 9.82 2.60 -6.03
C LEU A 36 10.80 3.64 -5.45
N PRO A 37 10.38 4.88 -5.10
CA PRO A 37 11.27 5.85 -4.49
C PRO A 37 11.88 5.40 -3.15
N VAL A 38 11.22 4.53 -2.38
CA VAL A 38 11.74 4.04 -1.09
C VAL A 38 13.09 3.35 -1.27
N GLY A 39 13.18 2.49 -2.29
CA GLY A 39 14.42 1.78 -2.60
C GLY A 39 15.45 2.61 -3.34
N LEU A 40 15.04 3.69 -4.02
CA LEU A 40 15.88 4.56 -4.83
C LEU A 40 16.08 5.96 -4.22
N LEU A 41 15.71 6.15 -2.94
CA LEU A 41 15.66 7.45 -2.30
C LEU A 41 17.00 8.19 -2.36
N THR A 42 18.08 7.52 -1.98
CA THR A 42 19.44 8.09 -1.95
C THR A 42 19.92 8.52 -3.33
N PRO A 43 19.94 7.65 -4.38
CA PRO A 43 20.40 8.06 -5.70
C PRO A 43 19.51 9.13 -6.35
N ILE A 44 18.22 9.19 -6.04
CA ILE A 44 17.35 10.27 -6.52
C ILE A 44 17.71 11.58 -5.83
N ALA A 45 17.87 11.59 -4.49
CA ALA A 45 18.22 12.77 -3.72
C ALA A 45 19.57 13.37 -4.17
N GLU A 46 20.58 12.52 -4.33
CA GLU A 46 21.91 12.92 -4.82
C GLU A 46 21.87 13.52 -6.22
N THR A 47 21.18 12.84 -7.16
CA THR A 47 21.12 13.29 -8.57
C THR A 47 20.32 14.57 -8.74
N LEU A 48 19.27 14.77 -7.95
CA LEU A 48 18.40 15.96 -8.00
C LEU A 48 18.86 17.07 -7.03
N HIS A 49 20.03 16.89 -6.39
CA HIS A 49 20.64 17.86 -5.45
C HIS A 49 19.68 18.34 -4.36
N THR A 50 18.98 17.40 -3.73
CA THR A 50 18.00 17.68 -2.67
C THR A 50 18.33 16.91 -1.38
N SER A 51 17.72 17.31 -0.25
CA SER A 51 17.88 16.58 1.00
C SER A 51 17.16 15.23 0.95
N THR A 52 17.65 14.29 1.75
CA THR A 52 17.03 12.96 1.89
C THR A 52 15.59 13.08 2.42
N GLY A 53 15.34 14.02 3.33
CA GLY A 53 14.00 14.27 3.83
C GLY A 53 13.08 14.85 2.76
N THR A 54 13.54 15.85 1.98
CA THR A 54 12.75 16.38 0.85
C THR A 54 12.44 15.29 -0.17
N ALA A 55 13.38 14.41 -0.46
CA ALA A 55 13.14 13.24 -1.32
C ALA A 55 12.04 12.32 -0.74
N GLY A 56 11.91 12.20 0.58
CA GLY A 56 10.84 11.45 1.26
C GLY A 56 9.42 11.94 0.93
N LEU A 57 9.27 13.22 0.51
CA LEU A 57 7.99 13.75 0.06
C LEU A 57 7.45 13.03 -1.19
N MET A 58 8.31 12.32 -1.92
CA MET A 58 7.88 11.46 -3.02
C MET A 58 6.94 10.32 -2.57
N ILE A 59 6.91 10.00 -1.29
CA ILE A 59 6.00 9.01 -0.67
C ILE A 59 4.82 9.72 0.00
N SER A 60 5.07 10.81 0.75
CA SER A 60 4.03 11.54 1.49
C SER A 60 2.97 12.15 0.56
N LEU A 61 3.42 12.77 -0.52
CA LEU A 61 2.55 13.55 -1.41
C LEU A 61 1.52 12.67 -2.15
N PRO A 62 1.90 11.57 -2.82
CA PRO A 62 0.91 10.71 -3.47
C PRO A 62 -0.05 10.07 -2.46
N ALA A 63 0.42 9.68 -1.27
CA ALA A 63 -0.45 9.10 -0.25
C ALA A 63 -1.49 10.10 0.27
N LEU A 64 -1.09 11.36 0.53
CA LEU A 64 -2.02 12.41 0.92
C LEU A 64 -3.09 12.65 -0.16
N LEU A 65 -2.69 12.72 -1.41
CA LEU A 65 -3.62 12.89 -2.52
C LEU A 65 -4.52 11.67 -2.70
N ALA A 66 -4.00 10.45 -2.55
CA ALA A 66 -4.82 9.24 -2.60
C ALA A 66 -5.88 9.24 -1.50
N ALA A 67 -5.54 9.66 -0.28
CA ALA A 67 -6.49 9.77 0.83
C ALA A 67 -7.63 10.75 0.52
N LEU A 68 -7.32 11.89 -0.11
CA LEU A 68 -8.29 12.92 -0.47
C LEU A 68 -9.12 12.52 -1.70
N PHE A 69 -8.49 11.95 -2.72
CA PHE A 69 -9.15 11.67 -4.00
C PHE A 69 -9.90 10.34 -4.03
N ALA A 70 -9.57 9.34 -3.19
CA ALA A 70 -10.32 8.09 -3.17
C ALA A 70 -11.83 8.29 -2.93
N PRO A 71 -12.29 9.02 -1.89
CA PRO A 71 -13.72 9.32 -1.73
C PRO A 71 -14.27 10.21 -2.84
N LEU A 72 -13.48 11.18 -3.34
CA LEU A 72 -13.92 12.09 -4.40
C LEU A 72 -14.15 11.34 -5.72
N VAL A 73 -13.30 10.38 -6.07
CA VAL A 73 -13.49 9.55 -7.27
C VAL A 73 -14.77 8.74 -7.17
N VAL A 74 -15.08 8.17 -6.00
CA VAL A 74 -16.33 7.41 -5.79
C VAL A 74 -17.57 8.29 -5.98
N ILE A 75 -17.54 9.50 -5.42
CA ILE A 75 -18.65 10.45 -5.50
C ILE A 75 -18.77 11.04 -6.93
N ALA A 76 -17.67 11.54 -7.48
CA ALA A 76 -17.65 12.23 -8.78
C ALA A 76 -17.85 11.28 -9.95
N SER A 77 -17.43 10.02 -9.83
CA SER A 77 -17.59 9.04 -10.89
C SER A 77 -19.04 8.56 -11.11
N GLY A 78 -19.96 8.86 -10.18
CA GLY A 78 -21.39 8.65 -10.31
C GLY A 78 -21.80 7.45 -11.16
N GLY A 79 -22.44 7.69 -12.28
CA GLY A 79 -22.83 6.69 -13.27
C GLY A 79 -21.77 6.37 -14.36
N MET A 80 -20.53 6.89 -14.23
CA MET A 80 -19.50 6.63 -15.23
C MET A 80 -19.08 5.15 -15.26
N ASP A 81 -18.79 4.66 -16.45
CA ASP A 81 -18.27 3.32 -16.68
C ASP A 81 -16.89 3.15 -16.00
N ARG A 82 -16.79 2.16 -15.13
CA ARG A 82 -15.54 1.85 -14.38
C ARG A 82 -14.37 1.50 -15.28
N ARG A 83 -14.62 0.91 -16.46
CA ARG A 83 -13.57 0.68 -17.47
C ARG A 83 -12.93 1.99 -17.92
N ARG A 84 -13.74 3.02 -18.23
CA ARG A 84 -13.23 4.32 -18.67
C ARG A 84 -12.38 4.98 -17.59
N ILE A 85 -12.82 4.90 -16.34
CA ILE A 85 -12.08 5.46 -15.20
C ILE A 85 -10.74 4.73 -15.04
N LEU A 86 -10.73 3.39 -15.05
CA LEU A 86 -9.50 2.60 -14.92
C LEU A 86 -8.51 2.89 -16.06
N CYS A 87 -8.98 2.93 -17.30
CA CYS A 87 -8.12 3.26 -18.45
C CYS A 87 -7.58 4.70 -18.35
N GLY A 88 -8.39 5.66 -17.90
CA GLY A 88 -7.95 7.04 -17.65
C GLY A 88 -6.89 7.12 -16.56
N LEU A 89 -7.07 6.40 -15.45
CA LEU A 89 -6.09 6.33 -14.36
C LEU A 89 -4.78 5.66 -14.80
N LEU A 90 -4.85 4.59 -15.58
CA LEU A 90 -3.65 3.96 -16.14
C LEU A 90 -2.92 4.86 -17.13
N THR A 91 -3.66 5.61 -17.97
CA THR A 91 -3.04 6.63 -18.84
C THR A 91 -2.31 7.67 -18.01
N LEU A 92 -2.92 8.15 -16.93
CA LEU A 92 -2.30 9.10 -16.02
C LEU A 92 -1.06 8.50 -15.33
N LEU A 93 -1.08 7.21 -14.98
CA LEU A 93 0.06 6.50 -14.42
C LEU A 93 1.23 6.39 -15.40
N VAL A 94 0.96 6.13 -16.68
CA VAL A 94 1.97 6.15 -17.76
C VAL A 94 2.62 7.53 -17.84
N ILE A 95 1.82 8.60 -17.88
CA ILE A 95 2.32 9.97 -17.91
C ILE A 95 3.16 10.27 -16.67
N ALA A 96 2.70 9.87 -15.48
CA ALA A 96 3.42 10.05 -14.21
C ALA A 96 4.79 9.36 -14.23
N ASN A 97 4.87 8.12 -14.74
CA ASN A 97 6.13 7.39 -14.84
C ASN A 97 7.09 8.00 -15.87
N ILE A 98 6.58 8.46 -17.02
CA ILE A 98 7.39 9.18 -18.03
C ILE A 98 7.91 10.48 -17.42
N THR A 99 7.05 11.28 -16.79
CA THR A 99 7.43 12.55 -16.14
C THR A 99 8.48 12.31 -15.04
N SER A 100 8.34 11.23 -14.26
CA SER A 100 9.33 10.83 -13.24
C SER A 100 10.67 10.46 -13.87
N ALA A 101 10.67 9.66 -14.94
CA ALA A 101 11.90 9.27 -15.64
C ALA A 101 12.67 10.45 -16.23
N LEU A 102 11.95 11.48 -16.69
CA LEU A 102 12.50 12.67 -17.33
C LEU A 102 12.69 13.84 -16.36
N ALA A 103 12.44 13.67 -15.05
CA ALA A 103 12.49 14.76 -14.08
C ALA A 103 13.88 15.41 -14.01
N PRO A 104 14.00 16.73 -14.30
CA PRO A 104 15.26 17.45 -14.21
C PRO A 104 15.59 17.87 -12.77
N ASP A 105 14.56 18.05 -11.95
CA ASP A 105 14.65 18.52 -10.56
C ASP A 105 13.58 17.86 -9.68
N ILE A 106 13.66 18.11 -8.36
CA ILE A 106 12.74 17.55 -7.38
C ILE A 106 11.30 18.07 -7.55
N GLY A 107 11.11 19.30 -8.01
CA GLY A 107 9.78 19.89 -8.23
C GLY A 107 9.01 19.13 -9.33
N TRP A 108 9.67 18.81 -10.44
CA TRP A 108 9.12 17.96 -11.49
C TRP A 108 8.80 16.55 -11.00
N MET A 109 9.71 15.98 -10.21
CA MET A 109 9.46 14.68 -9.58
C MET A 109 8.24 14.73 -8.67
N LEU A 110 8.09 15.74 -7.81
CA LEU A 110 6.93 15.88 -6.94
C LEU A 110 5.64 16.13 -7.73
N ALA A 111 5.68 16.89 -8.83
CA ALA A 111 4.52 17.02 -9.72
C ALA A 111 4.09 15.68 -10.32
N ALA A 112 5.05 14.84 -10.74
CA ALA A 112 4.74 13.47 -11.16
C ALA A 112 4.11 12.63 -10.03
N ARG A 113 4.54 12.82 -8.78
CA ARG A 113 3.98 12.15 -7.60
C ARG A 113 2.53 12.56 -7.32
N VAL A 114 2.14 13.80 -7.64
CA VAL A 114 0.72 14.24 -7.61
C VAL A 114 -0.12 13.35 -8.51
N LEU A 115 0.32 13.11 -9.74
CA LEU A 115 -0.38 12.24 -10.69
C LEU A 115 -0.49 10.80 -10.18
N VAL A 116 0.57 10.27 -9.56
CA VAL A 116 0.55 8.94 -8.92
C VAL A 116 -0.51 8.87 -7.81
N GLY A 117 -0.63 9.92 -6.98
CA GLY A 117 -1.63 9.99 -5.93
C GLY A 117 -3.07 9.92 -6.44
N PHE A 118 -3.38 10.60 -7.55
CA PHE A 118 -4.66 10.46 -8.24
C PHE A 118 -4.91 9.02 -8.70
N CYS A 119 -3.90 8.39 -9.32
CA CYS A 119 -4.00 7.01 -9.78
C CYS A 119 -4.28 6.05 -8.63
N MET A 120 -3.53 6.19 -7.52
CA MET A 120 -3.71 5.39 -6.32
C MET A 120 -5.13 5.51 -5.77
N GLY A 121 -5.54 6.75 -5.44
CA GLY A 121 -6.86 7.01 -4.88
C GLY A 121 -7.98 6.44 -5.76
N GLY A 122 -7.89 6.64 -7.07
CA GLY A 122 -8.88 6.15 -8.03
C GLY A 122 -8.89 4.63 -8.18
N ILE A 123 -7.74 3.99 -8.33
CA ILE A 123 -7.64 2.52 -8.49
C ILE A 123 -8.10 1.82 -7.22
N TRP A 124 -7.65 2.25 -6.03
CA TRP A 124 -8.08 1.66 -4.76
C TRP A 124 -9.59 1.81 -4.50
N ALA A 125 -10.16 2.96 -4.86
CA ALA A 125 -11.59 3.22 -4.72
C ALA A 125 -12.45 2.26 -5.56
N ILE A 126 -11.93 1.77 -6.68
CA ILE A 126 -12.65 0.95 -7.65
C ILE A 126 -12.30 -0.54 -7.53
N ALA A 127 -11.03 -0.88 -7.29
CA ALA A 127 -10.51 -2.25 -7.33
C ALA A 127 -11.25 -3.19 -6.37
N GLY A 128 -11.59 -2.74 -5.17
CA GLY A 128 -12.30 -3.56 -4.17
C GLY A 128 -13.67 -4.06 -4.63
N GLY A 129 -14.39 -3.29 -5.45
CA GLY A 129 -15.71 -3.65 -5.97
C GLY A 129 -15.70 -4.41 -7.30
N LEU A 130 -14.54 -4.46 -7.99
CA LEU A 130 -14.47 -5.06 -9.33
C LEU A 130 -14.58 -6.57 -9.32
N ALA A 131 -14.06 -7.26 -8.31
CA ALA A 131 -14.12 -8.71 -8.21
C ALA A 131 -15.58 -9.22 -8.35
N ALA A 132 -16.51 -8.63 -7.59
CA ALA A 132 -17.92 -8.99 -7.60
C ALA A 132 -18.63 -8.71 -8.93
N ARG A 133 -18.02 -7.94 -9.82
CA ARG A 133 -18.58 -7.57 -11.12
C ARG A 133 -17.98 -8.36 -12.28
N LEU A 134 -16.83 -8.97 -12.06
CA LEU A 134 -16.07 -9.68 -13.10
C LEU A 134 -16.29 -11.19 -13.03
N VAL A 135 -16.66 -11.73 -11.86
CA VAL A 135 -16.80 -13.18 -11.65
C VAL A 135 -18.10 -13.52 -10.91
N PRO A 136 -18.58 -14.78 -10.98
CA PRO A 136 -19.72 -15.27 -10.19
C PRO A 136 -19.44 -15.22 -8.69
N GLU A 137 -20.50 -15.16 -7.86
CA GLU A 137 -20.41 -15.02 -6.40
C GLU A 137 -19.45 -16.01 -5.72
N HIS A 138 -19.47 -17.28 -6.12
CA HIS A 138 -18.59 -18.32 -5.56
C HIS A 138 -17.11 -18.09 -5.85
N ALA A 139 -16.77 -17.28 -6.84
CA ALA A 139 -15.39 -17.00 -7.26
C ALA A 139 -14.87 -15.62 -6.80
N ILE A 140 -15.70 -14.79 -6.14
CA ILE A 140 -15.33 -13.43 -5.69
C ILE A 140 -14.10 -13.46 -4.79
N GLY A 141 -14.00 -14.41 -3.87
CA GLY A 141 -12.87 -14.52 -2.96
C GLY A 141 -11.53 -14.72 -3.69
N LEU A 142 -11.50 -15.62 -4.69
CA LEU A 142 -10.30 -15.86 -5.50
C LEU A 142 -9.97 -14.65 -6.37
N ALA A 143 -10.97 -14.02 -7.00
CA ALA A 143 -10.77 -12.82 -7.81
C ALA A 143 -10.21 -11.66 -6.97
N THR A 144 -10.76 -11.45 -5.77
CA THR A 144 -10.24 -10.46 -4.82
C THR A 144 -8.79 -10.76 -4.44
N SER A 145 -8.46 -12.03 -4.16
CA SER A 145 -7.09 -12.45 -3.84
C SER A 145 -6.12 -12.18 -4.98
N ILE A 146 -6.51 -12.37 -6.23
CA ILE A 146 -5.68 -12.07 -7.41
C ILE A 146 -5.47 -10.55 -7.54
N ILE A 147 -6.53 -9.75 -7.40
CA ILE A 147 -6.45 -8.29 -7.49
C ILE A 147 -5.51 -7.72 -6.42
N PHE A 148 -5.70 -8.12 -5.17
CA PHE A 148 -4.86 -7.66 -4.05
C PHE A 148 -3.50 -8.37 -3.99
N GLY A 149 -3.36 -9.54 -4.62
CA GLY A 149 -2.08 -10.22 -4.82
C GLY A 149 -1.07 -9.36 -5.59
N GLY A 150 -1.54 -8.43 -6.42
CA GLY A 150 -0.70 -7.41 -7.07
C GLY A 150 0.09 -6.56 -6.07
N VAL A 151 -0.46 -6.26 -4.89
CA VAL A 151 0.24 -5.50 -3.83
C VAL A 151 1.42 -6.29 -3.26
N ALA A 152 1.17 -7.57 -2.93
CA ALA A 152 2.22 -8.46 -2.42
C ALA A 152 3.32 -8.67 -3.47
N ALA A 153 2.92 -8.90 -4.72
CA ALA A 153 3.84 -9.02 -5.85
C ALA A 153 4.67 -7.74 -6.05
N ALA A 154 4.08 -6.55 -5.91
CA ALA A 154 4.79 -5.28 -6.00
C ALA A 154 5.87 -5.15 -4.93
N SER A 155 5.58 -5.54 -3.70
CA SER A 155 6.53 -5.49 -2.60
C SER A 155 7.69 -6.48 -2.78
N VAL A 156 7.41 -7.69 -3.29
CA VAL A 156 8.40 -8.78 -3.42
C VAL A 156 9.19 -8.70 -4.72
N LEU A 157 8.56 -8.29 -5.80
CA LEU A 157 9.17 -8.27 -7.13
C LEU A 157 9.37 -6.84 -7.65
N GLY A 158 8.32 -6.01 -7.57
CA GLY A 158 8.30 -4.69 -8.21
C GLY A 158 9.39 -3.77 -7.68
N VAL A 159 9.41 -3.54 -6.37
CA VAL A 159 10.39 -2.64 -5.74
C VAL A 159 11.81 -3.19 -5.84
N PRO A 160 12.11 -4.45 -5.49
CA PRO A 160 13.48 -4.98 -5.63
C PRO A 160 14.01 -4.98 -7.07
N PHE A 161 13.18 -5.33 -8.06
CA PHE A 161 13.60 -5.25 -9.46
C PHE A 161 13.82 -3.81 -9.92
N GLY A 162 12.97 -2.88 -9.46
CA GLY A 162 13.16 -1.46 -9.73
C GLY A 162 14.45 -0.91 -9.13
N VAL A 163 14.81 -1.34 -7.91
CA VAL A 163 16.08 -1.00 -7.27
C VAL A 163 17.25 -1.59 -8.07
N LEU A 164 17.16 -2.86 -8.48
CA LEU A 164 18.19 -3.49 -9.31
C LEU A 164 18.42 -2.74 -10.63
N ILE A 165 17.34 -2.37 -11.34
CA ILE A 165 17.43 -1.57 -12.56
C ILE A 165 18.06 -0.20 -12.25
N GLY A 166 17.65 0.41 -11.14
CA GLY A 166 18.16 1.72 -10.71
C GLY A 166 19.64 1.69 -10.37
N ASP A 167 20.13 0.64 -9.74
CA ASP A 167 21.54 0.47 -9.39
C ASP A 167 22.39 0.12 -10.63
N LEU A 168 21.86 -0.61 -11.61
CA LEU A 168 22.57 -1.00 -12.84
C LEU A 168 22.58 0.06 -13.95
N ALA A 169 21.44 0.74 -14.16
CA ALA A 169 21.22 1.64 -15.29
C ALA A 169 20.84 3.08 -14.88
N GLY A 170 20.66 3.31 -13.58
CA GLY A 170 20.18 4.56 -13.01
C GLY A 170 18.67 4.59 -12.76
N TRP A 171 18.27 5.31 -11.71
CA TRP A 171 16.89 5.37 -11.23
C TRP A 171 15.86 5.82 -12.30
N ARG A 172 16.28 6.62 -13.27
CA ARG A 172 15.41 7.06 -14.37
C ARG A 172 14.91 5.89 -15.21
N TRP A 173 15.75 4.89 -15.44
CA TRP A 173 15.37 3.67 -16.16
C TRP A 173 14.36 2.82 -15.40
N ALA A 174 14.42 2.81 -14.06
CA ALA A 174 13.41 2.12 -13.26
C ALA A 174 12.01 2.69 -13.51
N PHE A 175 11.87 4.03 -13.51
CA PHE A 175 10.60 4.69 -13.89
C PHE A 175 10.25 4.51 -15.36
N GLY A 176 11.24 4.53 -16.27
CA GLY A 176 11.04 4.25 -17.69
C GLY A 176 10.46 2.85 -17.93
N CYS A 177 11.00 1.83 -17.28
CA CYS A 177 10.45 0.47 -17.31
C CYS A 177 9.02 0.41 -16.77
N MET A 178 8.72 1.15 -15.69
CA MET A 178 7.37 1.25 -15.16
C MET A 178 6.42 1.99 -16.11
N ALA A 179 6.89 2.97 -16.87
CA ALA A 179 6.09 3.62 -17.91
C ALA A 179 5.70 2.63 -19.01
N VAL A 180 6.65 1.83 -19.48
CA VAL A 180 6.39 0.78 -20.50
C VAL A 180 5.43 -0.26 -19.92
N PHE A 181 5.67 -0.76 -18.71
CA PHE A 181 4.81 -1.74 -18.07
C PHE A 181 3.38 -1.21 -17.89
N SER A 182 3.21 0.01 -17.36
CA SER A 182 1.90 0.64 -17.20
C SER A 182 1.19 0.85 -18.54
N GLY A 183 1.94 1.16 -19.60
CA GLY A 183 1.42 1.27 -20.97
C GLY A 183 0.90 -0.08 -21.51
N LEU A 184 1.64 -1.16 -21.29
CA LEU A 184 1.18 -2.51 -21.62
C LEU A 184 -0.09 -2.89 -20.83
N MET A 185 -0.17 -2.51 -19.56
CA MET A 185 -1.37 -2.73 -18.75
C MET A 185 -2.55 -1.92 -19.25
N LEU A 186 -2.35 -0.70 -19.70
CA LEU A 186 -3.39 0.11 -20.34
C LEU A 186 -3.93 -0.58 -21.60
N VAL A 187 -3.05 -1.05 -22.49
CA VAL A 187 -3.47 -1.80 -23.70
C VAL A 187 -4.24 -3.06 -23.32
N LEU A 188 -3.76 -3.81 -22.32
CA LEU A 188 -4.45 -5.00 -21.83
C LEU A 188 -5.85 -4.66 -21.29
N HIS A 189 -6.01 -3.58 -20.51
CA HIS A 189 -7.30 -3.13 -19.99
C HIS A 189 -8.28 -2.74 -21.11
N LEU A 190 -7.80 -2.03 -22.13
CA LEU A 190 -8.60 -1.68 -23.29
C LEU A 190 -9.07 -2.91 -24.08
N ALA A 191 -8.29 -3.99 -24.06
CA ALA A 191 -8.62 -5.23 -24.78
C ALA A 191 -9.59 -6.14 -24.00
N VAL A 192 -9.42 -6.26 -22.65
CA VAL A 192 -10.07 -7.35 -21.89
C VAL A 192 -11.12 -6.90 -20.89
N ILE A 193 -11.12 -5.65 -20.43
CA ILE A 193 -12.11 -5.19 -19.45
C ILE A 193 -13.42 -4.83 -20.16
N PRO A 194 -14.54 -5.49 -19.79
CA PRO A 194 -15.85 -5.14 -20.36
C PRO A 194 -16.35 -3.79 -19.85
N ALA A 195 -17.38 -3.23 -20.47
CA ALA A 195 -18.09 -2.08 -19.93
C ALA A 195 -18.71 -2.42 -18.56
N LEU A 196 -18.47 -1.56 -17.56
CA LEU A 196 -18.87 -1.76 -16.17
C LEU A 196 -19.66 -0.55 -15.64
N PRO A 197 -20.91 -0.35 -16.13
CA PRO A 197 -21.75 0.77 -15.67
C PRO A 197 -22.14 0.61 -14.21
N VAL A 198 -22.35 1.71 -13.48
CA VAL A 198 -22.68 1.75 -12.04
C VAL A 198 -24.11 2.21 -11.85
N ALA A 199 -24.89 1.48 -11.05
CA ALA A 199 -26.28 1.78 -10.78
C ALA A 199 -26.52 2.68 -9.56
N HIS A 200 -25.64 2.67 -8.54
CA HIS A 200 -25.87 3.38 -7.27
C HIS A 200 -24.60 4.00 -6.70
N SER A 201 -24.72 5.20 -6.13
CA SER A 201 -23.65 5.92 -5.44
C SER A 201 -23.80 5.84 -3.91
N VAL A 202 -22.69 5.72 -3.19
CA VAL A 202 -22.65 5.80 -1.72
C VAL A 202 -22.78 7.26 -1.28
N THR A 203 -23.52 7.53 -0.20
CA THR A 203 -23.77 8.89 0.29
C THR A 203 -22.83 9.28 1.44
N VAL A 204 -22.45 10.55 1.49
CA VAL A 204 -21.59 11.12 2.57
C VAL A 204 -22.18 10.91 3.96
N ARG A 205 -23.52 10.93 4.10
CA ARG A 205 -24.21 10.71 5.37
C ARG A 205 -23.92 9.34 5.97
N GLN A 206 -23.87 8.28 5.15
CA GLN A 206 -23.57 6.93 5.62
C GLN A 206 -22.15 6.81 6.19
N PHE A 207 -21.18 7.55 5.65
CA PHE A 207 -19.83 7.63 6.24
C PHE A 207 -19.87 8.28 7.64
N GLY A 208 -20.61 9.39 7.82
CA GLY A 208 -20.73 10.09 9.10
C GLY A 208 -21.34 9.20 10.19
N GLU A 209 -22.38 8.44 9.87
CA GLU A 209 -23.03 7.51 10.80
C GLU A 209 -22.06 6.42 11.32
N GLN A 210 -21.20 5.89 10.44
CA GLN A 210 -20.21 4.87 10.83
C GLN A 210 -19.06 5.43 11.68
N LEU A 211 -18.71 6.71 11.53
CA LEU A 211 -17.68 7.36 12.35
C LEU A 211 -18.05 7.44 13.84
N SER A 212 -19.33 7.30 14.20
CA SER A 212 -19.78 7.22 15.59
C SER A 212 -19.54 5.84 16.24
N ASN A 213 -19.16 4.82 15.46
CA ASN A 213 -18.89 3.48 15.96
C ASN A 213 -17.53 3.42 16.67
N ARG A 214 -17.54 3.27 18.02
CA ARG A 214 -16.33 3.25 18.84
C ARG A 214 -15.31 2.16 18.44
N LYS A 215 -15.78 0.96 18.03
CA LYS A 215 -14.87 -0.11 17.59
C LYS A 215 -14.19 0.26 16.28
N LEU A 216 -14.93 0.93 15.38
CA LEU A 216 -14.39 1.43 14.13
C LEU A 216 -13.36 2.53 14.39
N GLN A 217 -13.67 3.50 15.25
CA GLN A 217 -12.74 4.57 15.65
C GLN A 217 -11.41 4.01 16.18
N ILE A 218 -11.46 3.00 17.05
CA ILE A 218 -10.26 2.33 17.57
C ILE A 218 -9.45 1.70 16.43
N GLY A 219 -10.11 1.00 15.49
CA GLY A 219 -9.46 0.44 14.31
C GLY A 219 -8.79 1.51 13.44
N LEU A 220 -9.44 2.66 13.24
CA LEU A 220 -8.88 3.79 12.49
C LEU A 220 -7.66 4.40 13.19
N ILE A 221 -7.72 4.58 14.52
CA ILE A 221 -6.58 5.10 15.30
C ILE A 221 -5.41 4.11 15.25
N LEU A 222 -5.66 2.81 15.42
CA LEU A 222 -4.62 1.79 15.28
C LEU A 222 -4.02 1.78 13.88
N THR A 223 -4.85 1.93 12.84
CA THR A 223 -4.37 2.05 11.45
C THR A 223 -3.42 3.24 11.33
N LEU A 224 -3.84 4.40 11.82
CA LEU A 224 -3.01 5.61 11.78
C LEU A 224 -1.67 5.41 12.50
N LEU A 225 -1.70 4.86 13.74
CA LEU A 225 -0.50 4.67 14.54
C LEU A 225 0.47 3.65 13.92
N LEU A 226 -0.02 2.49 13.51
CA LEU A 226 0.82 1.42 12.95
C LEU A 226 1.39 1.81 11.59
N VAL A 227 0.58 2.42 10.74
CA VAL A 227 1.00 2.80 9.38
C VAL A 227 1.92 4.03 9.42
N ALA A 228 1.57 5.08 10.17
CA ALA A 228 2.42 6.25 10.30
C ALA A 228 3.77 5.90 10.94
N GLY A 229 3.77 5.12 12.03
CA GLY A 229 5.00 4.65 12.66
C GLY A 229 5.88 3.84 11.70
N HIS A 230 5.29 2.95 10.90
CA HIS A 230 6.03 2.20 9.90
C HIS A 230 6.66 3.12 8.83
N PHE A 231 5.86 3.97 8.18
CA PHE A 231 6.34 4.81 7.07
C PHE A 231 7.28 5.93 7.53
N MET A 232 7.29 6.31 8.81
CA MET A 232 8.29 7.21 9.38
C MET A 232 9.72 6.70 9.19
N ALA A 233 9.93 5.40 9.35
CA ALA A 233 11.23 4.75 9.20
C ALA A 233 11.39 4.08 7.83
N PHE A 234 10.36 3.40 7.33
CA PHE A 234 10.46 2.62 6.09
C PHE A 234 10.70 3.47 4.84
N THR A 235 10.16 4.68 4.78
CA THR A 235 10.48 5.64 3.71
C THR A 235 12.00 5.86 3.59
N PHE A 236 12.72 5.77 4.70
CA PHE A 236 14.15 5.98 4.81
C PHE A 236 14.93 4.68 5.07
N VAL A 237 14.36 3.52 4.73
CA VAL A 237 14.99 2.21 4.94
C VAL A 237 16.34 2.09 4.23
N ARG A 238 16.47 2.64 3.01
CA ARG A 238 17.75 2.65 2.29
C ARG A 238 18.83 3.42 3.06
N PRO A 239 18.65 4.70 3.43
CA PRO A 239 19.59 5.40 4.29
C PRO A 239 19.89 4.68 5.61
N LEU A 240 18.88 4.08 6.26
CA LEU A 240 19.09 3.34 7.50
C LEU A 240 20.01 2.13 7.29
N LEU A 241 19.79 1.33 6.26
CA LEU A 241 20.61 0.15 5.95
C LEU A 241 22.05 0.54 5.58
N LEU A 242 22.23 1.63 4.84
CA LEU A 242 23.55 2.11 4.44
C LEU A 242 24.31 2.72 5.63
N SER A 243 23.68 3.63 6.40
CA SER A 243 24.37 4.43 7.42
C SER A 243 24.43 3.77 8.80
N VAL A 244 23.42 2.98 9.18
CA VAL A 244 23.34 2.32 10.49
C VAL A 244 23.93 0.92 10.45
N SER A 245 23.50 0.12 9.45
CA SER A 245 23.91 -1.29 9.35
C SER A 245 25.16 -1.51 8.49
N GLY A 246 25.62 -0.46 7.79
CA GLY A 246 26.83 -0.50 6.97
C GLY A 246 26.74 -1.37 5.72
N PHE A 247 25.50 -1.68 5.24
CA PHE A 247 25.33 -2.43 4.02
C PHE A 247 25.83 -1.65 2.81
N ASP A 248 26.38 -2.36 1.84
CA ASP A 248 26.72 -1.83 0.53
C ASP A 248 25.44 -1.64 -0.30
N ALA A 249 25.38 -0.58 -1.10
CA ALA A 249 24.21 -0.23 -1.94
C ALA A 249 23.74 -1.38 -2.83
N ARG A 250 24.67 -2.20 -3.34
CA ARG A 250 24.37 -3.39 -4.16
C ARG A 250 23.48 -4.42 -3.48
N TRP A 251 23.41 -4.45 -2.15
CA TRP A 251 22.60 -5.40 -1.39
C TRP A 251 21.18 -4.92 -1.12
N ILE A 252 20.89 -3.63 -1.32
CA ILE A 252 19.59 -3.04 -0.96
C ILE A 252 18.43 -3.76 -1.67
N GLY A 253 18.55 -4.05 -2.96
CA GLY A 253 17.52 -4.80 -3.70
C GLY A 253 17.26 -6.18 -3.10
N ALA A 254 18.30 -6.94 -2.78
CA ALA A 254 18.19 -8.27 -2.16
C ALA A 254 17.60 -8.20 -0.75
N LEU A 255 17.95 -7.18 0.03
CA LEU A 255 17.41 -6.96 1.38
C LEU A 255 15.92 -6.61 1.34
N LEU A 256 15.51 -5.73 0.42
CA LEU A 256 14.09 -5.40 0.24
C LEU A 256 13.29 -6.59 -0.31
N PHE A 257 13.89 -7.44 -1.14
CA PHE A 257 13.28 -8.69 -1.57
C PHE A 257 13.04 -9.63 -0.38
N ALA A 258 14.06 -9.82 0.49
CA ALA A 258 13.94 -10.62 1.70
C ALA A 258 12.89 -10.05 2.67
N TYR A 259 12.85 -8.73 2.84
CA TYR A 259 11.80 -8.01 3.58
C TYR A 259 10.41 -8.31 3.01
N GLY A 260 10.24 -8.26 1.69
CA GLY A 260 8.97 -8.55 1.03
C GLY A 260 8.51 -10.00 1.24
N ILE A 261 9.42 -10.98 1.16
CA ILE A 261 9.13 -12.39 1.46
C ILE A 261 8.69 -12.53 2.92
N ALA A 262 9.43 -11.94 3.87
CA ALA A 262 9.05 -11.94 5.28
C ALA A 262 7.65 -11.31 5.48
N GLY A 263 7.33 -10.26 4.72
CA GLY A 263 6.01 -9.62 4.72
C GLY A 263 4.89 -10.55 4.25
N ILE A 264 5.12 -11.33 3.20
CA ILE A 264 4.15 -12.35 2.75
C ILE A 264 3.92 -13.39 3.86
N VAL A 265 4.99 -13.93 4.44
CA VAL A 265 4.88 -14.89 5.55
C VAL A 265 4.08 -14.28 6.71
N GLY A 266 4.41 -13.05 7.10
CA GLY A 266 3.71 -12.30 8.14
C GLY A 266 2.23 -12.10 7.85
N ASN A 267 1.88 -11.77 6.60
CA ASN A 267 0.49 -11.62 6.17
C ASN A 267 -0.32 -12.92 6.34
N PHE A 268 0.22 -14.06 5.93
CA PHE A 268 -0.45 -15.36 6.08
C PHE A 268 -0.59 -15.75 7.55
N LEU A 269 0.46 -15.64 8.35
CA LEU A 269 0.42 -15.96 9.77
C LEU A 269 -0.58 -15.08 10.51
N ALA A 270 -0.54 -13.78 10.27
CA ALA A 270 -1.48 -12.84 10.86
C ALA A 270 -2.93 -13.09 10.38
N GLY A 271 -3.15 -13.46 9.12
CA GLY A 271 -4.47 -13.78 8.58
C GLY A 271 -5.10 -14.98 9.29
N ILE A 272 -4.34 -16.07 9.48
CA ILE A 272 -4.79 -17.26 10.21
C ILE A 272 -5.11 -16.91 11.68
N MET A 273 -4.26 -16.11 12.30
CA MET A 273 -4.43 -15.73 13.70
C MET A 273 -5.58 -14.71 13.89
N ALA A 274 -5.74 -13.74 12.98
CA ALA A 274 -6.76 -12.69 13.04
C ALA A 274 -8.18 -13.24 12.85
N SER A 275 -8.35 -14.31 12.08
CA SER A 275 -9.65 -14.96 11.91
C SER A 275 -10.23 -15.43 13.24
N ARG A 276 -9.38 -15.94 14.12
CA ARG A 276 -9.74 -16.49 15.44
C ARG A 276 -9.63 -15.48 16.58
N ARG A 277 -8.54 -14.69 16.63
CA ARG A 277 -8.18 -13.79 17.74
C ARG A 277 -7.66 -12.46 17.26
N THR A 278 -8.52 -11.62 16.67
CA THR A 278 -8.13 -10.37 16.00
C THR A 278 -7.39 -9.40 16.93
N ALA A 279 -7.91 -9.15 18.15
CA ALA A 279 -7.25 -8.25 19.10
C ALA A 279 -5.84 -8.75 19.51
N PHE A 280 -5.68 -10.05 19.73
CA PHE A 280 -4.38 -10.64 20.02
C PHE A 280 -3.40 -10.50 18.84
N THR A 281 -3.89 -10.69 17.62
CA THR A 281 -3.08 -10.49 16.40
C THR A 281 -2.54 -9.07 16.31
N LEU A 282 -3.38 -8.06 16.58
CA LEU A 282 -2.96 -6.65 16.56
C LEU A 282 -1.92 -6.35 17.65
N ILE A 283 -2.01 -6.98 18.82
CA ILE A 283 -0.99 -6.89 19.89
C ILE A 283 0.35 -7.46 19.39
N VAL A 284 0.35 -8.64 18.76
CA VAL A 284 1.57 -9.28 18.25
C VAL A 284 2.21 -8.44 17.15
N ILE A 285 1.40 -7.87 16.25
CA ILE A 285 1.87 -6.97 15.20
C ILE A 285 2.51 -5.70 15.80
N ALA A 286 1.82 -5.05 16.74
CA ALA A 286 2.32 -3.84 17.39
C ALA A 286 3.63 -4.11 18.17
N LEU A 287 3.71 -5.27 18.84
CA LEU A 287 4.93 -5.72 19.52
C LEU A 287 6.08 -5.96 18.54
N GLY A 288 5.84 -6.60 17.41
CA GLY A 288 6.85 -6.82 16.37
C GLY A 288 7.35 -5.52 15.76
N LEU A 289 6.45 -4.55 15.51
CA LEU A 289 6.81 -3.23 15.03
C LEU A 289 7.56 -2.39 16.07
N LEU A 290 7.30 -2.59 17.37
CA LEU A 290 8.07 -1.97 18.46
C LEU A 290 9.46 -2.62 18.58
N LEU A 291 9.55 -3.94 18.43
CA LEU A 291 10.81 -4.67 18.49
C LEU A 291 11.78 -4.26 17.37
N THR A 292 11.26 -3.90 16.20
CA THR A 292 12.07 -3.50 15.04
C THR A 292 13.03 -2.34 15.33
N PRO A 293 12.59 -1.13 15.77
CA PRO A 293 13.51 -0.05 16.09
C PRO A 293 14.46 -0.40 17.26
N ILE A 294 14.00 -1.20 18.23
CA ILE A 294 14.86 -1.68 19.33
C ILE A 294 16.01 -2.52 18.77
N LEU A 295 15.73 -3.45 17.84
CA LEU A 295 16.77 -4.27 17.20
C LEU A 295 17.74 -3.41 16.38
N PHE A 296 17.23 -2.46 15.58
CA PHE A 296 18.11 -1.57 14.83
C PHE A 296 19.01 -0.74 15.76
N LEU A 297 18.51 -0.24 16.88
CA LEU A 297 19.26 0.59 17.82
C LEU A 297 20.26 -0.22 18.67
N THR A 298 20.01 -1.51 18.91
CA THR A 298 20.85 -2.36 19.79
C THR A 298 21.85 -3.21 19.03
N VAL A 299 21.40 -3.91 18.00
CA VAL A 299 22.21 -4.87 17.21
C VAL A 299 22.36 -4.49 15.75
N GLY A 300 21.60 -3.50 15.28
CA GLY A 300 21.53 -3.08 13.86
C GLY A 300 22.82 -2.46 13.31
N GLY A 301 23.80 -2.13 14.14
CA GLY A 301 25.12 -1.62 13.74
C GLY A 301 26.01 -2.68 13.03
N SER A 302 25.49 -3.89 12.81
CA SER A 302 26.17 -4.94 12.05
C SER A 302 25.28 -5.41 10.89
N HIS A 303 25.89 -5.96 9.83
CA HIS A 303 25.15 -6.53 8.70
C HIS A 303 24.16 -7.61 9.16
N PHE A 304 24.58 -8.49 10.07
CA PHE A 304 23.73 -9.55 10.59
C PHE A 304 22.54 -8.98 11.40
N GLY A 305 22.84 -8.07 12.35
CA GLY A 305 21.79 -7.45 13.18
C GLY A 305 20.81 -6.60 12.38
N GLY A 306 21.30 -5.82 11.40
CA GLY A 306 20.44 -5.05 10.49
C GLY A 306 19.57 -5.93 9.61
N GLY A 307 20.12 -7.04 9.11
CA GLY A 307 19.37 -8.04 8.36
C GLY A 307 18.26 -8.70 9.19
N VAL A 308 18.55 -9.13 10.40
CA VAL A 308 17.55 -9.69 11.34
C VAL A 308 16.47 -8.67 11.66
N ALA A 309 16.84 -7.43 11.99
CA ALA A 309 15.89 -6.36 12.26
C ALA A 309 14.95 -6.11 11.08
N LEU A 310 15.49 -6.11 9.85
CA LEU A 310 14.71 -5.93 8.63
C LEU A 310 13.73 -7.10 8.39
N LEU A 311 14.13 -8.35 8.62
CA LEU A 311 13.25 -9.51 8.48
C LEU A 311 12.13 -9.52 9.53
N VAL A 312 12.43 -9.18 10.79
CA VAL A 312 11.42 -9.01 11.86
C VAL A 312 10.44 -7.90 11.47
N TRP A 313 10.94 -6.81 10.90
CA TRP A 313 10.11 -5.71 10.40
C TRP A 313 9.16 -6.15 9.31
N GLY A 314 9.67 -6.85 8.28
CA GLY A 314 8.84 -7.40 7.20
C GLY A 314 7.75 -8.33 7.73
N LEU A 315 8.13 -9.27 8.60
CA LEU A 315 7.20 -10.22 9.22
C LEU A 315 6.08 -9.51 10.01
N ALA A 316 6.43 -8.51 10.81
CA ALA A 316 5.46 -7.77 11.61
C ALA A 316 4.55 -6.88 10.73
N TYR A 317 5.13 -6.11 9.81
CA TYR A 317 4.37 -5.21 8.97
C TYR A 317 3.46 -5.94 7.97
N GLY A 318 3.89 -7.09 7.47
CA GLY A 318 3.09 -7.92 6.58
C GLY A 318 1.71 -8.27 7.16
N GLY A 319 1.60 -8.39 8.48
CA GLY A 319 0.34 -8.66 9.16
C GLY A 319 -0.59 -7.45 9.33
N VAL A 320 -0.08 -6.21 9.17
CA VAL A 320 -0.82 -4.98 9.49
C VAL A 320 -2.13 -4.89 8.71
N SER A 321 -2.07 -5.02 7.39
CA SER A 321 -3.25 -4.84 6.54
C SER A 321 -4.32 -5.88 6.80
N VAL A 322 -3.96 -7.16 6.89
CA VAL A 322 -4.93 -8.23 7.13
C VAL A 322 -5.51 -8.19 8.54
N GLY A 323 -4.69 -7.86 9.55
CA GLY A 323 -5.13 -7.74 10.93
C GLY A 323 -6.12 -6.59 11.12
N LEU A 324 -5.78 -5.40 10.63
CA LEU A 324 -6.63 -4.22 10.71
C LEU A 324 -7.89 -4.36 9.87
N MET A 325 -7.80 -4.83 8.63
CA MET A 325 -8.99 -5.04 7.78
C MET A 325 -9.95 -6.03 8.42
N THR A 326 -9.45 -7.13 9.01
CA THR A 326 -10.28 -8.10 9.75
C THR A 326 -10.97 -7.43 10.95
N TRP A 327 -10.27 -6.55 11.67
CA TRP A 327 -10.87 -5.77 12.75
C TRP A 327 -11.98 -4.86 12.23
N MET A 328 -11.74 -4.11 11.16
CA MET A 328 -12.71 -3.18 10.56
C MET A 328 -13.99 -3.89 10.11
N MET A 329 -13.86 -5.04 9.43
CA MET A 329 -15.01 -5.85 9.01
C MET A 329 -15.82 -6.36 10.21
N LYS A 330 -15.16 -6.80 11.29
CA LYS A 330 -15.84 -7.24 12.53
C LYS A 330 -16.45 -6.07 13.31
N ALA A 331 -15.89 -4.87 13.20
CA ALA A 331 -16.42 -3.68 13.86
C ALA A 331 -17.70 -3.14 13.21
N ALA A 332 -17.84 -3.30 11.88
CA ALA A 332 -18.99 -2.82 11.14
C ALA A 332 -19.52 -3.88 10.14
N PRO A 333 -20.07 -5.01 10.60
CA PRO A 333 -20.46 -6.12 9.74
C PRO A 333 -21.61 -5.79 8.76
N ARG A 334 -22.41 -4.78 9.07
CA ARG A 334 -23.50 -4.29 8.20
C ARG A 334 -23.08 -3.18 7.25
N ALA A 335 -21.85 -2.66 7.37
CA ALA A 335 -21.32 -1.54 6.59
C ALA A 335 -19.85 -1.80 6.19
N VAL A 336 -19.53 -3.02 5.75
CA VAL A 336 -18.16 -3.47 5.43
C VAL A 336 -17.50 -2.59 4.38
N GLU A 337 -18.25 -2.17 3.35
CA GLU A 337 -17.72 -1.31 2.28
C GLU A 337 -17.27 0.06 2.82
N ILE A 338 -18.09 0.67 3.69
CA ILE A 338 -17.77 1.97 4.32
C ILE A 338 -16.58 1.81 5.25
N ALA A 339 -16.56 0.74 6.05
CA ALA A 339 -15.45 0.45 6.96
C ALA A 339 -14.13 0.26 6.19
N SER A 340 -14.17 -0.46 5.06
CA SER A 340 -13.01 -0.66 4.19
C SER A 340 -12.55 0.65 3.54
N ALA A 341 -13.47 1.49 3.07
CA ALA A 341 -13.14 2.78 2.50
C ALA A 341 -12.50 3.74 3.52
N LEU A 342 -13.04 3.79 4.74
CA LEU A 342 -12.46 4.55 5.85
C LEU A 342 -11.06 4.04 6.22
N TYR A 343 -10.90 2.70 6.28
CA TYR A 343 -9.60 2.07 6.50
C TYR A 343 -8.57 2.51 5.45
N VAL A 344 -8.90 2.39 4.17
CA VAL A 344 -8.00 2.80 3.07
C VAL A 344 -7.65 4.28 3.15
N GLY A 345 -8.64 5.14 3.45
CA GLY A 345 -8.42 6.58 3.63
C GLY A 345 -7.42 6.86 4.75
N ILE A 346 -7.65 6.31 5.94
CA ILE A 346 -6.76 6.51 7.11
C ILE A 346 -5.41 5.83 6.91
N PHE A 347 -5.34 4.70 6.20
CA PHE A 347 -4.09 4.05 5.83
C PHE A 347 -3.21 5.00 4.99
N ASN A 348 -3.77 5.64 3.99
CA ASN A 348 -3.06 6.62 3.17
C ASN A 348 -2.69 7.90 3.94
N VAL A 349 -3.55 8.38 4.84
CA VAL A 349 -3.20 9.46 5.79
C VAL A 349 -2.00 9.04 6.65
N GLY A 350 -1.97 7.79 7.12
CA GLY A 350 -0.85 7.23 7.87
C GLY A 350 0.46 7.22 7.07
N ILE A 351 0.43 6.79 5.81
CA ILE A 351 1.60 6.86 4.90
C ILE A 351 2.08 8.32 4.77
N ALA A 352 1.17 9.23 4.46
CA ALA A 352 1.50 10.63 4.24
C ALA A 352 2.10 11.29 5.49
N LEU A 353 1.45 11.12 6.64
CA LEU A 353 1.89 11.67 7.92
C LEU A 353 3.23 11.07 8.34
N GLY A 354 3.35 9.75 8.28
CA GLY A 354 4.58 9.05 8.67
C GLY A 354 5.77 9.48 7.83
N SER A 355 5.65 9.43 6.51
CA SER A 355 6.71 9.86 5.59
C SER A 355 7.08 11.33 5.76
N TRP A 356 6.09 12.21 5.97
CA TRP A 356 6.34 13.64 6.17
C TRP A 356 7.07 13.92 7.50
N VAL A 357 6.59 13.35 8.60
CA VAL A 357 7.27 13.49 9.90
C VAL A 357 8.66 12.88 9.87
N GLY A 358 8.81 11.71 9.23
CA GLY A 358 10.10 11.07 8.98
C GLY A 358 11.05 11.96 8.19
N SER A 359 10.54 12.68 7.15
CA SER A 359 11.34 13.65 6.39
C SER A 359 11.95 14.72 7.25
N GLN A 360 11.12 15.33 8.12
CA GLN A 360 11.59 16.36 9.05
C GLN A 360 12.63 15.80 10.05
N ALA A 361 12.39 14.59 10.54
CA ALA A 361 13.31 13.94 11.47
C ALA A 361 14.67 13.64 10.83
N VAL A 362 14.67 13.13 9.58
CA VAL A 362 15.91 12.82 8.85
C VAL A 362 16.71 14.07 8.57
N ASP A 363 16.09 15.14 8.09
CA ASP A 363 16.77 16.38 7.72
C ASP A 363 17.34 17.11 8.96
N ASN A 364 16.65 17.04 10.11
CA ASN A 364 17.08 17.73 11.33
C ASN A 364 18.02 16.89 12.23
N SER A 365 17.87 15.57 12.25
CA SER A 365 18.49 14.69 13.25
C SER A 365 19.07 13.39 12.69
N GLY A 366 18.99 13.21 11.37
CA GLY A 366 19.47 12.01 10.67
C GLY A 366 18.52 10.81 10.73
N PRO A 367 18.85 9.72 9.99
CA PRO A 367 17.95 8.57 9.82
C PRO A 367 17.57 7.85 11.12
N ILE A 368 18.46 7.84 12.13
CA ILE A 368 18.22 7.19 13.44
C ILE A 368 17.02 7.80 14.16
N ALA A 369 16.76 9.10 13.99
CA ALA A 369 15.63 9.78 14.62
C ALA A 369 14.29 9.15 14.21
N THR A 370 14.19 8.64 12.99
CA THR A 370 12.97 7.96 12.50
C THR A 370 12.65 6.67 13.27
N LEU A 371 13.69 5.96 13.74
CA LEU A 371 13.52 4.74 14.56
C LEU A 371 12.93 5.06 15.93
N TRP A 372 13.35 6.14 16.58
CA TRP A 372 12.79 6.57 17.86
C TRP A 372 11.32 6.96 17.73
N LEU A 373 10.98 7.73 16.70
CA LEU A 373 9.60 8.12 16.43
C LEU A 373 8.73 6.93 16.08
N ALA A 374 9.18 6.03 15.19
CA ALA A 374 8.49 4.79 14.85
C ALA A 374 8.24 3.92 16.08
N GLY A 375 9.24 3.82 16.98
CA GLY A 375 9.12 3.13 18.27
C GLY A 375 8.04 3.74 19.17
N GLY A 376 7.97 5.07 19.25
CA GLY A 376 6.93 5.78 20.00
C GLY A 376 5.52 5.49 19.48
N PHE A 377 5.32 5.52 18.15
CA PHE A 377 4.03 5.19 17.52
C PHE A 377 3.65 3.71 17.71
N ALA A 378 4.61 2.80 17.59
CA ALA A 378 4.38 1.37 17.83
C ALA A 378 4.04 1.09 19.30
N ALA A 379 4.70 1.76 20.25
CA ALA A 379 4.37 1.67 21.69
C ALA A 379 2.95 2.18 21.96
N ALA A 380 2.55 3.33 21.39
CA ALA A 380 1.18 3.84 21.51
C ALA A 380 0.15 2.87 20.93
N ALA A 381 0.42 2.27 19.77
CA ALA A 381 -0.43 1.25 19.17
C ALA A 381 -0.53 -0.02 20.05
N LEU A 382 0.58 -0.44 20.64
CA LEU A 382 0.60 -1.58 21.56
C LEU A 382 -0.26 -1.32 22.81
N LEU A 383 -0.11 -0.15 23.44
CA LEU A 383 -0.91 0.24 24.61
C LEU A 383 -2.40 0.28 24.28
N LEU A 384 -2.77 0.84 23.14
CA LEU A 384 -4.16 0.88 22.67
C LEU A 384 -4.69 -0.54 22.42
N SER A 385 -3.91 -1.43 21.79
CA SER A 385 -4.30 -2.81 21.51
C SER A 385 -4.48 -3.62 22.80
N LEU A 386 -3.65 -3.41 23.81
CA LEU A 386 -3.78 -4.03 25.13
C LEU A 386 -5.05 -3.57 25.87
N SER A 387 -5.38 -2.28 25.81
CA SER A 387 -6.60 -1.73 26.41
C SER A 387 -7.88 -2.35 25.85
N MET A 388 -7.88 -2.69 24.55
CA MET A 388 -9.01 -3.34 23.89
C MET A 388 -9.26 -4.75 24.45
N LYS A 389 -8.20 -5.54 24.64
CA LYS A 389 -8.29 -6.91 25.17
C LYS A 389 -8.84 -6.92 26.58
N LEU A 390 -8.44 -5.97 27.42
CA LEU A 390 -8.95 -5.83 28.80
C LEU A 390 -10.44 -5.50 28.83
N THR A 391 -10.91 -4.71 27.87
CA THR A 391 -12.34 -4.34 27.77
C THR A 391 -13.20 -5.51 27.25
N GLU A 392 -12.69 -6.35 26.37
CA GLU A 392 -13.38 -7.56 25.91
C GLU A 392 -13.49 -8.60 27.04
N SER A 393 -12.42 -8.81 27.80
CA SER A 393 -12.40 -9.76 28.93
C SER A 393 -13.38 -9.37 30.06
N ARG A 394 -13.56 -8.06 30.34
CA ARG A 394 -14.53 -7.57 31.34
C ARG A 394 -15.99 -7.71 30.93
N LYS A 395 -16.29 -7.87 29.64
CA LYS A 395 -17.68 -8.09 29.15
C LYS A 395 -18.07 -9.55 29.08
N SER A 396 -17.09 -10.46 29.24
CA SER A 396 -17.30 -11.91 29.25
C SER A 396 -17.38 -12.49 30.70
N LEU A 397 -17.19 -11.65 31.70
CA LEU A 397 -17.45 -11.91 33.15
C LEU A 397 -18.75 -11.21 33.54
#